data_67edeb46aeabe942768b8a709f363580
#
_entry.id   67edeb46aeabe942768b8a709f363580
#
_cell.length_a   1.000
_cell.length_b   1.000
_cell.length_c   1.000
_cell.angle_alpha   90.00
_cell.angle_beta   90.00
_cell.angle_gamma   90.00
#
_symmetry.space_group_name_H-M   'P 1'
#
loop_
_entity.id
_entity.type
_entity.pdbx_description
1 polymer ?
#
loop_
_entity_poly.entity_id
_entity_poly.type
_entity_poly.pdbx_seq_one_letter_code
_entity_poly.pdbx_strand_id
1 'polypeptide(L)'
;RGLGDVYKRQEMYFIEAEAIAASQGVSAGISALENFMKTYRYSSYQCTASTMEDFRKELILQKRIEFWGEGIIYWDYKRLELPVTRGYLGTNCPVGYRMNSKEGYCCPWFNLFFSKFESINNQAIILNPDPSAIVEDWTE
;
A
#
# COMPACT_ATOMS: atom_id res chain seq x y z
N ARG A 1 -27.81 8.01 3.51
CA ARG A 1 -26.82 7.02 3.95
C ARG A 1 -25.80 6.90 2.83
N GLY A 2 -24.59 7.35 3.07
CA GLY A 2 -23.55 7.38 2.06
C GLY A 2 -22.96 5.98 1.78
N LEU A 3 -22.37 5.82 0.61
CA LEU A 3 -21.68 4.62 0.15
C LEU A 3 -20.52 4.15 1.10
N GLY A 4 -20.07 5.01 2.02
CA GLY A 4 -18.95 4.73 2.91
C GLY A 4 -19.10 3.51 3.82
N ASP A 5 -20.31 3.12 4.20
CA ASP A 5 -20.52 1.95 5.07
C ASP A 5 -20.42 0.61 4.31
N VAL A 6 -20.61 0.64 2.98
CA VAL A 6 -20.52 -0.56 2.13
C VAL A 6 -19.05 -0.93 1.86
N TYR A 7 -18.19 0.05 1.65
CA TYR A 7 -16.77 -0.16 1.32
C TYR A 7 -15.94 -0.67 2.51
N LYS A 8 -16.25 -0.26 3.72
CA LYS A 8 -15.58 -0.74 4.93
C LYS A 8 -15.76 -2.24 5.16
N ARG A 9 -16.86 -2.83 4.69
CA ARG A 9 -17.10 -4.27 4.80
C ARG A 9 -16.15 -5.08 3.92
N GLN A 10 -15.85 -4.61 2.73
CA GLN A 10 -14.91 -5.27 1.81
C GLN A 10 -13.49 -5.24 2.34
N GLU A 11 -13.08 -4.13 2.93
CA GLU A 11 -11.77 -4.05 3.58
C GLU A 11 -11.61 -5.10 4.68
N MET A 12 -12.67 -5.38 5.45
CA MET A 12 -12.64 -6.41 6.48
C MET A 12 -12.38 -7.81 5.91
N TYR A 13 -12.90 -8.17 4.74
CA TYR A 13 -12.60 -9.45 4.10
C TYR A 13 -11.13 -9.56 3.68
N PHE A 14 -10.53 -8.49 3.18
CA PHE A 14 -9.11 -8.49 2.86
C PHE A 14 -8.23 -8.59 4.11
N ILE A 15 -8.59 -7.87 5.18
CA ILE A 15 -7.90 -7.96 6.47
C ILE A 15 -8.02 -9.37 7.05
N GLU A 16 -9.21 -9.97 7.01
CA GLU A 16 -9.46 -11.34 7.45
C GLU A 16 -8.59 -12.34 6.69
N ALA A 17 -8.55 -12.25 5.36
CA ALA A 17 -7.73 -13.13 4.53
C ALA A 17 -6.23 -13.02 4.88
N GLU A 18 -5.72 -11.81 5.10
CA GLU A 18 -4.33 -11.61 5.51
C GLU A 18 -4.06 -12.16 6.92
N ALA A 19 -4.97 -11.94 7.86
CA ALA A 19 -4.84 -12.44 9.22
C ALA A 19 -4.88 -13.99 9.28
N ILE A 20 -5.75 -14.62 8.49
CA ILE A 20 -5.81 -16.07 8.34
C ILE A 20 -4.51 -16.59 7.71
N ALA A 21 -4.00 -15.96 6.67
CA ALA A 21 -2.73 -16.35 6.07
C ALA A 21 -1.56 -16.28 7.06
N ALA A 22 -1.54 -15.27 7.91
CA ALA A 22 -0.49 -15.08 8.92
C ALA A 22 -0.59 -16.08 10.09
N SER A 23 -1.81 -16.47 10.50
CA SER A 23 -2.04 -17.32 11.68
C SER A 23 -2.18 -18.81 11.36
N GLN A 24 -2.73 -19.16 10.20
CA GLN A 24 -3.07 -20.53 9.82
C GLN A 24 -2.32 -21.01 8.56
N GLY A 25 -1.54 -20.12 7.93
CA GLY A 25 -0.77 -20.41 6.74
C GLY A 25 -1.39 -19.87 5.45
N VAL A 26 -0.53 -19.73 4.45
CA VAL A 26 -0.86 -19.07 3.18
C VAL A 26 -2.04 -19.73 2.45
N SER A 27 -2.12 -21.06 2.46
CA SER A 27 -3.23 -21.79 1.81
C SER A 27 -4.59 -21.47 2.41
N ALA A 28 -4.67 -21.26 3.72
CA ALA A 28 -5.91 -20.88 4.39
C ALA A 28 -6.31 -19.45 4.02
N GLY A 29 -5.34 -18.52 3.97
CA GLY A 29 -5.57 -17.15 3.51
C GLY A 29 -6.02 -17.07 2.06
N ILE A 30 -5.42 -17.87 1.17
CA ILE A 30 -5.85 -17.99 -0.22
C ILE A 30 -7.31 -18.45 -0.29
N SER A 31 -7.68 -19.47 0.46
CA SER A 31 -9.06 -19.97 0.49
C SER A 31 -10.05 -18.89 0.94
N ALA A 32 -9.70 -18.09 1.94
CA ALA A 32 -10.52 -16.98 2.42
C ALA A 32 -10.67 -15.89 1.35
N LEU A 33 -9.56 -15.48 0.71
CA LEU A 33 -9.58 -14.49 -0.36
C LEU A 33 -10.40 -14.99 -1.56
N GLU A 34 -10.18 -16.22 -2.00
CA GLU A 34 -10.92 -16.81 -3.12
C GLU A 34 -12.42 -16.91 -2.84
N ASN A 35 -12.80 -17.27 -1.62
CA ASN A 35 -14.21 -17.33 -1.23
C ASN A 35 -14.88 -15.95 -1.35
N PHE A 36 -14.23 -14.91 -0.85
CA PHE A 36 -14.71 -13.54 -1.01
C PHE A 36 -14.81 -13.14 -2.49
N MET A 37 -13.72 -13.33 -3.25
CA MET A 37 -13.67 -12.93 -4.65
C MET A 37 -14.66 -13.69 -5.52
N LYS A 38 -14.79 -15.00 -5.36
CA LYS A 38 -15.74 -15.84 -6.10
C LYS A 38 -17.19 -15.52 -5.78
N THR A 39 -17.48 -15.17 -4.53
CA THR A 39 -18.85 -14.87 -4.08
C THR A 39 -19.32 -13.50 -4.55
N TYR A 40 -18.44 -12.49 -4.51
CA TYR A 40 -18.86 -11.10 -4.65
C TYR A 40 -18.30 -10.36 -5.85
N ARG A 41 -17.29 -10.93 -6.53
CA ARG A 41 -16.58 -10.24 -7.63
C ARG A 41 -16.49 -11.05 -8.90
N TYR A 42 -15.76 -12.13 -8.89
CA TYR A 42 -15.42 -12.88 -10.08
C TYR A 42 -15.40 -14.39 -9.80
N SER A 43 -16.40 -15.10 -10.28
CA SER A 43 -16.64 -16.51 -9.94
C SER A 43 -15.52 -17.48 -10.32
N SER A 44 -14.70 -17.13 -11.31
CA SER A 44 -13.54 -17.94 -11.73
C SER A 44 -12.21 -17.43 -11.17
N TYR A 45 -12.24 -16.58 -10.14
CA TYR A 45 -11.01 -16.08 -9.50
C TYR A 45 -10.18 -17.23 -8.92
N GLN A 46 -8.87 -17.17 -9.16
CA GLN A 46 -7.89 -18.09 -8.60
C GLN A 46 -6.66 -17.30 -8.16
N CYS A 47 -6.20 -17.55 -6.94
CA CYS A 47 -4.98 -16.99 -6.41
C CYS A 47 -3.84 -18.00 -6.57
N THR A 48 -2.79 -17.63 -7.29
CA THR A 48 -1.65 -18.51 -7.61
C THR A 48 -0.46 -18.31 -6.65
N ALA A 49 -0.64 -17.54 -5.59
CA ALA A 49 0.41 -17.29 -4.62
C ALA A 49 0.89 -18.59 -3.94
N SER A 50 2.18 -18.70 -3.71
CA SER A 50 2.78 -19.86 -3.02
C SER A 50 3.48 -19.46 -1.72
N THR A 51 3.86 -18.20 -1.59
CA THR A 51 4.52 -17.64 -0.43
C THR A 51 3.66 -16.55 0.22
N MET A 52 3.97 -16.19 1.46
CA MET A 52 3.29 -15.07 2.14
C MET A 52 3.53 -13.75 1.44
N GLU A 53 4.71 -13.57 0.85
CA GLU A 53 5.05 -12.38 0.09
C GLU A 53 4.21 -12.28 -1.19
N ASP A 54 4.12 -13.36 -1.98
CA ASP A 54 3.28 -13.39 -3.19
C ASP A 54 1.81 -13.19 -2.84
N PHE A 55 1.35 -13.80 -1.75
CA PHE A 55 -0.01 -13.62 -1.27
C PHE A 55 -0.31 -12.15 -0.92
N ARG A 56 0.62 -11.48 -0.22
CA ARG A 56 0.47 -10.04 0.08
C ARG A 56 0.46 -9.19 -1.18
N LYS A 57 1.32 -9.47 -2.17
CA LYS A 57 1.32 -8.78 -3.47
C LYS A 57 -0.03 -8.92 -4.17
N GLU A 58 -0.57 -10.13 -4.21
CA GLU A 58 -1.89 -10.38 -4.79
C GLU A 58 -3.00 -9.65 -4.02
N LEU A 59 -3.00 -9.73 -2.70
CA LEU A 59 -3.98 -9.07 -1.84
C LEU A 59 -3.96 -7.55 -2.03
N ILE A 60 -2.78 -6.95 -2.08
CA ILE A 60 -2.61 -5.52 -2.36
C ILE A 60 -3.11 -5.15 -3.76
N LEU A 61 -2.85 -5.99 -4.76
CA LEU A 61 -3.37 -5.77 -6.11
C LEU A 61 -4.90 -5.74 -6.11
N GLN A 62 -5.54 -6.71 -5.46
CA GLN A 62 -7.00 -6.77 -5.37
C GLN A 62 -7.57 -5.58 -4.57
N LYS A 63 -6.92 -5.18 -3.47
CA LYS A 63 -7.31 -3.96 -2.73
C LYS A 63 -7.18 -2.69 -3.56
N ARG A 64 -6.13 -2.57 -4.39
CA ARG A 64 -5.97 -1.42 -5.30
C ARG A 64 -7.08 -1.33 -6.33
N ILE A 65 -7.54 -2.47 -6.84
CA ILE A 65 -8.66 -2.53 -7.78
C ILE A 65 -9.96 -2.16 -7.07
N GLU A 66 -10.21 -2.76 -5.91
CA GLU A 66 -11.46 -2.58 -5.16
C GLU A 66 -11.64 -1.14 -4.65
N PHE A 67 -10.57 -0.53 -4.14
CA PHE A 67 -10.58 0.78 -3.50
C PHE A 67 -9.90 1.87 -4.35
N TRP A 68 -10.00 1.73 -5.67
CA TRP A 68 -9.39 2.69 -6.57
C TRP A 68 -9.91 4.11 -6.34
N GLY A 69 -8.99 5.05 -6.10
CA GLY A 69 -9.32 6.46 -5.84
C GLY A 69 -9.76 6.79 -4.41
N GLU A 70 -9.84 5.81 -3.49
CA GLU A 70 -10.32 6.05 -2.11
C GLU A 70 -9.19 6.36 -1.10
N GLY A 71 -7.94 6.20 -1.48
CA GLY A 71 -6.79 6.48 -0.64
C GLY A 71 -6.46 5.42 0.44
N ILE A 72 -7.29 4.39 0.60
CA ILE A 72 -7.12 3.35 1.62
C ILE A 72 -5.79 2.62 1.48
N ILE A 73 -5.36 2.38 0.26
CA ILE A 73 -4.12 1.65 -0.06
C ILE A 73 -2.85 2.33 0.49
N TYR A 74 -2.92 3.63 0.77
CA TYR A 74 -1.83 4.36 1.41
C TYR A 74 -1.35 3.71 2.71
N TRP A 75 -2.29 3.26 3.54
CA TRP A 75 -1.99 2.63 4.83
C TRP A 75 -1.30 1.28 4.66
N ASP A 76 -1.70 0.51 3.64
CA ASP A 76 -1.07 -0.78 3.33
C ASP A 76 0.36 -0.59 2.82
N TYR A 77 0.59 0.37 1.94
CA TYR A 77 1.94 0.69 1.47
C TYR A 77 2.84 1.13 2.62
N LYS A 78 2.31 1.93 3.56
CA LYS A 78 3.08 2.41 4.71
C LYS A 78 3.41 1.27 5.68
N ARG A 79 2.44 0.43 6.07
CA ARG A 79 2.66 -0.65 7.04
C ARG A 79 3.52 -1.81 6.53
N LEU A 80 3.49 -2.04 5.22
CA LEU A 80 4.25 -3.10 4.56
C LEU A 80 5.57 -2.60 3.95
N GLU A 81 5.88 -1.31 4.12
CA GLU A 81 7.08 -0.66 3.59
C GLU A 81 7.25 -0.88 2.08
N LEU A 82 6.13 -0.87 1.34
CA LEU A 82 6.15 -1.17 -0.09
C LEU A 82 6.79 -0.02 -0.88
N PRO A 83 7.59 -0.35 -1.90
CA PRO A 83 8.20 0.65 -2.75
C PRO A 83 7.15 1.39 -3.59
N VAL A 84 7.41 2.65 -3.87
CA VAL A 84 6.57 3.48 -4.74
C VAL A 84 7.40 3.98 -5.90
N THR A 85 7.02 3.62 -7.11
CA THR A 85 7.56 4.19 -8.35
C THR A 85 6.55 5.14 -8.95
N ARG A 86 6.96 6.40 -9.13
CA ARG A 86 6.10 7.46 -9.64
C ARG A 86 6.79 8.15 -10.81
N GLY A 87 6.11 8.22 -11.93
CA GLY A 87 6.59 8.97 -13.09
C GLY A 87 7.60 8.20 -13.93
N TYR A 88 7.36 6.92 -14.18
CA TYR A 88 8.13 6.14 -15.17
C TYR A 88 7.97 6.71 -16.58
N LEU A 89 8.86 6.31 -17.50
CA LEU A 89 8.85 6.77 -18.89
C LEU A 89 7.45 6.60 -19.54
N GLY A 90 6.97 7.67 -20.18
CA GLY A 90 5.65 7.70 -20.81
C GLY A 90 4.48 8.08 -19.87
N THR A 91 4.74 8.39 -18.58
CA THR A 91 3.69 8.93 -17.70
C THR A 91 3.56 10.46 -17.88
N ASN A 92 2.42 11.00 -17.49
CA ASN A 92 2.16 12.42 -17.38
C ASN A 92 2.67 13.05 -16.06
N CYS A 93 3.43 12.32 -15.26
CA CYS A 93 3.96 12.82 -13.99
C CYS A 93 5.07 13.84 -14.25
N PRO A 94 4.95 15.10 -13.78
CA PRO A 94 5.99 16.09 -13.95
C PRO A 94 7.32 15.64 -13.33
N VAL A 95 8.44 15.99 -13.95
CA VAL A 95 9.80 15.57 -13.54
C VAL A 95 10.06 15.82 -12.04
N GLY A 96 9.70 16.99 -11.52
CA GLY A 96 9.89 17.34 -10.11
C GLY A 96 9.07 16.54 -9.09
N TYR A 97 8.14 15.69 -9.56
CA TYR A 97 7.32 14.81 -8.73
C TYR A 97 7.59 13.33 -8.99
N ARG A 98 8.56 13.03 -9.83
CA ARG A 98 9.01 11.65 -10.07
C ARG A 98 9.70 11.14 -8.81
N MET A 99 9.48 9.88 -8.52
CA MET A 99 10.03 9.24 -7.34
C MET A 99 10.17 7.74 -7.58
N ASN A 100 11.27 7.19 -7.12
CA ASN A 100 11.49 5.75 -7.05
C ASN A 100 12.04 5.42 -5.67
N SER A 101 11.19 4.94 -4.77
CA SER A 101 11.63 4.52 -3.44
C SER A 101 12.21 3.12 -3.49
N LYS A 102 13.29 2.88 -2.75
CA LYS A 102 13.92 1.56 -2.63
C LYS A 102 12.97 0.56 -1.98
N GLU A 103 13.08 -0.69 -2.42
CA GLU A 103 12.38 -1.80 -1.78
C GLU A 103 12.85 -1.96 -0.32
N GLY A 104 11.91 -2.27 0.58
CA GLY A 104 12.18 -2.40 2.01
C GLY A 104 12.25 -1.07 2.77
N TYR A 105 12.00 0.05 2.09
CA TYR A 105 11.92 1.36 2.72
C TYR A 105 10.56 1.98 2.53
N CYS A 106 9.99 2.46 3.62
CA CYS A 106 8.78 3.26 3.56
C CYS A 106 9.02 4.51 2.69
N CYS A 107 8.08 4.79 1.78
CA CYS A 107 8.17 6.00 0.99
C CYS A 107 8.37 7.22 1.90
N PRO A 108 9.39 8.06 1.66
CA PRO A 108 9.75 9.16 2.56
C PRO A 108 8.60 10.13 2.81
N TRP A 109 7.73 10.29 1.83
CA TRP A 109 6.57 11.20 1.90
C TRP A 109 5.38 10.61 2.65
N PHE A 110 5.46 9.39 3.15
CA PHE A 110 4.42 8.78 4.00
C PHE A 110 4.40 9.33 5.41
N ASN A 111 5.45 10.01 5.84
CA ASN A 111 5.45 10.78 7.07
C ASN A 111 5.32 12.27 6.75
N LEU A 112 4.39 12.93 7.40
CA LEU A 112 4.27 14.38 7.28
C LEU A 112 5.49 15.03 7.95
N PHE A 113 6.12 15.93 7.22
CA PHE A 113 7.21 16.74 7.79
C PHE A 113 6.63 17.89 8.60
N PHE A 114 7.32 18.20 9.68
CA PHE A 114 7.04 19.43 10.40
C PHE A 114 7.35 20.64 9.53
N SER A 115 6.53 21.67 9.66
CA SER A 115 6.78 22.93 8.98
C SER A 115 8.16 23.50 9.35
N LYS A 116 8.86 24.08 8.38
CA LYS A 116 10.11 24.79 8.64
C LYS A 116 9.98 25.87 9.72
N PHE A 117 8.82 26.48 9.83
CA PHE A 117 8.56 27.47 10.88
C PHE A 117 8.56 26.86 12.29
N GLU A 118 8.11 25.62 12.42
CA GLU A 118 8.17 24.93 13.72
C GLU A 118 9.61 24.68 14.14
N SER A 119 10.48 24.26 13.24
CA SER A 119 11.89 24.01 13.55
C SER A 119 12.67 25.31 13.90
N ILE A 120 12.22 26.45 13.40
CA ILE A 120 12.80 27.76 13.74
C ILE A 120 12.36 28.22 15.13
N ASN A 121 11.09 28.01 15.47
CA ASN A 121 10.48 28.52 16.69
C ASN A 121 10.59 27.55 17.87
N ASN A 122 10.77 26.26 17.63
CA ASN A 122 10.89 25.22 18.64
C ASN A 122 12.18 24.43 18.44
N GLN A 123 13.24 24.84 19.13
CA GLN A 123 14.54 24.19 19.05
C GLN A 123 14.59 22.78 19.67
N ALA A 124 13.58 22.41 20.45
CA ALA A 124 13.47 21.08 21.04
C ALA A 124 12.77 20.05 20.15
N ILE A 125 12.29 20.47 18.98
CA ILE A 125 11.57 19.54 18.07
C ILE A 125 12.56 18.56 17.44
N ILE A 126 12.21 17.28 17.47
CA ILE A 126 12.89 16.24 16.75
C ILE A 126 12.23 16.07 15.39
N LEU A 127 12.93 16.40 14.33
CA LEU A 127 12.43 16.26 12.97
C LEU A 127 12.47 14.79 12.53
N ASN A 128 11.58 14.45 11.62
CA ASN A 128 11.66 13.16 10.92
C ASN A 128 13.00 13.07 10.14
N PRO A 129 13.57 11.87 10.02
CA PRO A 129 14.79 11.67 9.25
C PRO A 129 14.63 12.19 7.82
N ASP A 130 15.72 12.74 7.27
CA ASP A 130 15.76 13.14 5.88
C ASP A 130 15.61 11.91 4.97
N PRO A 131 14.58 11.89 4.10
CA PRO A 131 14.30 10.75 3.24
C PRO A 131 15.20 10.66 2.01
N SER A 132 16.00 11.66 1.69
CA SER A 132 16.75 11.75 0.43
C SER A 132 17.67 10.56 0.18
N ALA A 133 18.22 9.95 1.25
CA ALA A 133 19.09 8.79 1.15
C ALA A 133 18.39 7.49 0.73
N ILE A 134 17.06 7.41 0.82
CA ILE A 134 16.28 6.22 0.48
C ILE A 134 15.47 6.38 -0.82
N VAL A 135 15.62 7.50 -1.50
CA VAL A 135 15.05 7.75 -2.81
C VAL A 135 16.15 7.59 -3.85
N GLU A 136 15.93 6.79 -4.85
CA GLU A 136 16.83 6.66 -5.98
C GLU A 136 16.57 7.78 -6.99
N ASP A 137 17.65 8.29 -7.60
CA ASP A 137 17.51 9.20 -8.71
C ASP A 137 16.78 8.51 -9.86
N TRP A 138 15.88 9.24 -10.48
CA TRP A 138 15.18 8.74 -11.63
C TRP A 138 16.13 8.75 -12.84
N THR A 139 16.57 7.58 -13.25
CA THR A 139 17.30 7.39 -14.52
C THR A 139 16.32 7.10 -15.64
N GLU A 140 16.40 7.87 -16.72
CA GLU A 140 15.61 7.68 -17.94
C GLU A 140 15.98 6.36 -18.66
#